data_ea3ac14a3171b38447b5143507245afc
#
_entry.id   ea3ac14a3171b38447b5143507245afc
#
_cell.length_a   1.000
_cell.length_b   1.000
_cell.length_c   1.000
_cell.angle_alpha   90.00
_cell.angle_beta   90.00
_cell.angle_gamma   90.00
#
_symmetry.space_group_name_H-M   'P 1'
#
loop_
_entity.id
_entity.type
_entity.pdbx_description
1 polymer ?
#
loop_
_entity_poly.entity_id
_entity_poly.type
_entity_poly.pdbx_seq_one_letter_code
_entity_poly.pdbx_strand_id
1 'polypeptide(L)'
;MSESERAQTLLEQFDAAYATVTLDRRDIYGAPADTYRRIAAMRAIVDECQDPQIREILAMVVTKIARLVQTPSHIDSWVDVAGYARCGVMLLDDRTSVAPSAAPA
;
A
#
# COMPACT_ATOMS: atom_id res chain seq x y z
N MET A 1 1.90 26.99 -28.04
CA MET A 1 1.16 25.73 -27.88
C MET A 1 -0.25 26.05 -27.44
N SER A 2 -1.25 25.51 -28.10
CA SER A 2 -2.65 25.69 -27.75
C SER A 2 -3.00 24.85 -26.52
N GLU A 3 -4.13 25.16 -25.87
CA GLU A 3 -4.62 24.34 -24.75
C GLU A 3 -4.88 22.91 -25.17
N SER A 4 -5.39 22.71 -26.40
CA SER A 4 -5.65 21.39 -26.96
C SER A 4 -4.35 20.59 -27.11
N GLU A 5 -3.30 21.21 -27.58
CA GLU A 5 -1.99 20.58 -27.73
C GLU A 5 -1.36 20.25 -26.36
N ARG A 6 -1.54 21.11 -25.37
CA ARG A 6 -1.07 20.86 -23.99
C ARG A 6 -1.79 19.66 -23.39
N ALA A 7 -3.10 19.59 -23.52
CA ALA A 7 -3.90 18.48 -23.00
C ALA A 7 -3.48 17.18 -23.67
N GLN A 8 -3.26 17.18 -24.98
CA GLN A 8 -2.81 16.03 -25.75
C GLN A 8 -1.41 15.59 -25.30
N THR A 9 -0.49 16.54 -25.06
CA THR A 9 0.85 16.23 -24.59
C THR A 9 0.84 15.57 -23.20
N LEU A 10 0.01 16.06 -22.31
CA LEU A 10 -0.13 15.47 -20.96
C LEU A 10 -0.72 14.06 -21.04
N LEU A 11 -1.69 13.85 -21.90
CA LEU A 11 -2.30 12.54 -22.10
C LEU A 11 -1.28 11.55 -22.68
N GLU A 12 -0.48 12.00 -23.65
CA GLU A 12 0.59 11.16 -24.23
C GLU A 12 1.62 10.76 -23.17
N GLN A 13 2.01 11.68 -22.29
CA GLN A 13 2.92 11.40 -21.18
C GLN A 13 2.33 10.39 -20.21
N PHE A 14 1.05 10.54 -19.88
CA PHE A 14 0.34 9.61 -19.02
C PHE A 14 0.29 8.22 -19.64
N ASP A 15 -0.10 8.12 -20.90
CA ASP A 15 -0.24 6.83 -21.60
C ASP A 15 1.10 6.10 -21.67
N ALA A 16 2.19 6.82 -21.94
CA ALA A 16 3.52 6.24 -22.00
C ALA A 16 3.97 5.72 -20.64
N ALA A 17 3.77 6.49 -19.59
CA ALA A 17 4.10 6.10 -18.23
C ALA A 17 3.24 4.91 -17.77
N TYR A 18 1.96 4.93 -18.09
CA TYR A 18 1.02 3.88 -17.76
C TYR A 18 1.41 2.55 -18.42
N ALA A 19 1.77 2.58 -19.69
CA ALA A 19 2.18 1.37 -20.43
C ALA A 19 3.42 0.74 -19.77
N THR A 20 4.43 1.54 -19.44
CA THR A 20 5.66 1.07 -18.80
C THR A 20 5.37 0.44 -17.43
N VAL A 21 4.61 1.15 -16.60
CA VAL A 21 4.26 0.66 -15.26
C VAL A 21 3.43 -0.62 -15.32
N THR A 22 2.49 -0.70 -16.25
CA THR A 22 1.62 -1.86 -16.38
C THR A 22 2.41 -3.10 -16.77
N LEU A 23 3.34 -2.98 -17.73
CA LEU A 23 4.18 -4.10 -18.14
C LEU A 23 5.08 -4.58 -16.99
N ASP A 24 5.77 -3.67 -16.33
CA ASP A 24 6.65 -4.00 -15.21
C ASP A 24 5.86 -4.63 -14.05
N ARG A 25 4.69 -4.08 -13.73
CA ARG A 25 3.84 -4.58 -12.66
C ARG A 25 3.34 -5.99 -12.94
N ARG A 26 2.99 -6.29 -14.19
CA ARG A 26 2.48 -7.61 -14.55
C ARG A 26 3.54 -8.69 -14.32
N ASP A 27 4.78 -8.40 -14.61
CA ASP A 27 5.89 -9.33 -14.41
C ASP A 27 6.17 -9.58 -12.92
N ILE A 28 6.04 -8.53 -12.10
CA ILE A 28 6.38 -8.61 -10.66
C ILE A 28 5.15 -9.02 -9.84
N TYR A 29 4.01 -8.44 -10.11
CA TYR A 29 2.82 -8.57 -9.25
C TYR A 29 1.77 -9.55 -9.79
N GLY A 30 1.92 -10.01 -11.03
CA GLY A 30 0.97 -10.91 -11.68
C GLY A 30 -0.25 -10.18 -12.24
N ALA A 31 -1.25 -10.97 -12.63
CA ALA A 31 -2.48 -10.42 -13.18
C ALA A 31 -3.27 -9.66 -12.13
N PRO A 32 -3.85 -8.49 -12.47
CA PRO A 32 -4.65 -7.72 -11.52
C PRO A 32 -5.79 -8.50 -10.86
N ALA A 33 -6.46 -9.38 -11.61
CA ALA A 33 -7.55 -10.19 -11.06
C ALA A 33 -7.10 -11.05 -9.89
N ASP A 34 -5.92 -11.65 -9.99
CA ASP A 34 -5.36 -12.49 -8.92
C ASP A 34 -4.92 -11.65 -7.72
N THR A 35 -4.26 -10.52 -7.99
CA THR A 35 -3.79 -9.63 -6.94
C THR A 35 -4.95 -9.10 -6.12
N TYR A 36 -5.99 -8.60 -6.77
CA TYR A 36 -7.12 -8.00 -6.06
C TYR A 36 -8.01 -9.05 -5.38
N ARG A 37 -8.09 -10.27 -5.92
CA ARG A 37 -8.75 -11.37 -5.23
C ARG A 37 -8.04 -11.70 -3.92
N ARG A 38 -6.72 -11.75 -3.92
CA ARG A 38 -5.91 -11.99 -2.72
C ARG A 38 -6.10 -10.88 -1.70
N ILE A 39 -6.04 -9.64 -2.15
CA ILE A 39 -6.25 -8.46 -1.28
C ILE A 39 -7.64 -8.51 -0.66
N ALA A 40 -8.68 -8.77 -1.45
CA ALA A 40 -10.04 -8.81 -0.96
C ALA A 40 -10.23 -9.90 0.11
N ALA A 41 -9.65 -11.08 -0.10
CA ALA A 41 -9.74 -12.17 0.86
C ALA A 41 -9.06 -11.83 2.20
N MET A 42 -7.88 -11.21 2.15
CA MET A 42 -7.14 -10.80 3.35
C MET A 42 -7.79 -9.58 4.02
N ARG A 43 -8.36 -8.67 3.22
CA ARG A 43 -9.03 -7.45 3.71
C ARG A 43 -10.21 -7.79 4.61
N ALA A 44 -10.92 -8.86 4.33
CA ALA A 44 -12.03 -9.31 5.16
C ALA A 44 -11.58 -9.57 6.61
N ILE A 45 -10.38 -10.11 6.79
CA ILE A 45 -9.80 -10.34 8.10
C ILE A 45 -9.35 -9.02 8.74
N VAL A 46 -8.66 -8.17 7.97
CA VAL A 46 -8.20 -6.87 8.44
C VAL A 46 -9.37 -5.99 8.91
N ASP A 47 -10.52 -6.10 8.25
CA ASP A 47 -11.71 -5.32 8.59
C ASP A 47 -12.28 -5.68 9.97
N GLU A 48 -11.87 -6.79 10.57
CA GLU A 48 -12.22 -7.13 11.95
C GLU A 48 -11.48 -6.26 12.98
N CYS A 49 -10.42 -5.58 12.59
CA CYS A 49 -9.69 -4.66 13.47
C CYS A 49 -10.54 -3.44 13.79
N GLN A 50 -10.77 -3.20 15.09
CA GLN A 50 -11.66 -2.12 15.56
C GLN A 50 -11.00 -0.74 15.51
N ASP A 51 -9.68 -0.68 15.50
CA ASP A 51 -8.94 0.58 15.44
C ASP A 51 -8.82 1.06 14.00
N PRO A 52 -9.44 2.19 13.63
CA PRO A 52 -9.45 2.62 12.22
C PRO A 52 -8.07 2.94 11.65
N GLN A 53 -7.17 3.50 12.43
CA GLN A 53 -5.82 3.84 11.94
C GLN A 53 -4.95 2.60 11.79
N ILE A 54 -4.99 1.69 12.76
CA ILE A 54 -4.28 0.41 12.67
C ILE A 54 -4.83 -0.41 11.51
N ARG A 55 -6.14 -0.42 11.33
CA ARG A 55 -6.77 -1.12 10.20
C ARG A 55 -6.23 -0.64 8.86
N GLU A 56 -6.03 0.67 8.69
CA GLU A 56 -5.45 1.21 7.46
C GLU A 56 -4.00 0.76 7.25
N ILE A 57 -3.21 0.75 8.31
CA ILE A 57 -1.82 0.24 8.24
C ILE A 57 -1.83 -1.24 7.83
N LEU A 58 -2.67 -2.05 8.46
CA LEU A 58 -2.78 -3.48 8.12
C LEU A 58 -3.25 -3.67 6.68
N ALA A 59 -4.12 -2.81 6.18
CA ALA A 59 -4.57 -2.85 4.78
C ALA A 59 -3.41 -2.63 3.81
N MET A 60 -2.47 -1.74 4.15
CA MET A 60 -1.28 -1.53 3.34
C MET A 60 -0.35 -2.74 3.38
N VAL A 61 -0.20 -3.36 4.56
CA VAL A 61 0.58 -4.61 4.70
C VAL A 61 -0.02 -5.71 3.82
N VAL A 62 -1.33 -5.86 3.82
CA VAL A 62 -2.04 -6.85 2.99
C VAL A 62 -1.72 -6.65 1.51
N THR A 63 -1.67 -5.42 1.03
CA THR A 63 -1.32 -5.13 -0.36
C THR A 63 0.07 -5.65 -0.69
N LYS A 64 1.03 -5.50 0.23
CA LYS A 64 2.40 -5.99 0.04
C LYS A 64 2.48 -7.51 0.14
N ILE A 65 1.70 -8.12 1.03
CA ILE A 65 1.61 -9.58 1.13
C ILE A 65 1.11 -10.16 -0.20
N ALA A 66 0.10 -9.55 -0.81
CA ALA A 66 -0.42 -10.00 -2.10
C ALA A 66 0.66 -10.00 -3.18
N ARG A 67 1.53 -9.00 -3.19
CA ARG A 67 2.68 -8.94 -4.11
C ARG A 67 3.70 -10.03 -3.81
N LEU A 68 3.96 -10.27 -2.54
CA LEU A 68 4.92 -11.31 -2.12
C LEU A 68 4.42 -12.72 -2.38
N VAL A 69 3.12 -12.94 -2.37
CA VAL A 69 2.54 -14.22 -2.77
C VAL A 69 2.89 -14.52 -4.23
N GLN A 70 2.83 -13.51 -5.09
CA GLN A 70 3.20 -13.65 -6.50
C GLN A 70 4.71 -13.73 -6.70
N THR A 71 5.47 -12.87 -6.00
CA THR A 71 6.92 -12.77 -6.15
C THR A 71 7.57 -12.71 -4.76
N PRO A 72 7.78 -13.89 -4.12
CA PRO A 72 8.31 -13.92 -2.75
C PRO A 72 9.68 -13.27 -2.56
N SER A 73 10.44 -13.13 -3.65
CA SER A 73 11.78 -12.52 -3.62
C SER A 73 11.80 -11.02 -3.84
N HIS A 74 10.64 -10.38 -3.95
CA HIS A 74 10.56 -8.94 -4.21
C HIS A 74 10.94 -8.15 -2.94
N ILE A 75 12.20 -7.74 -2.89
CA ILE A 75 12.80 -7.11 -1.70
C ILE A 75 12.06 -5.84 -1.29
N ASP A 76 11.69 -4.98 -2.25
CA ASP A 76 11.00 -3.73 -1.95
C ASP A 76 9.70 -3.96 -1.18
N SER A 77 8.98 -5.03 -1.49
CA SER A 77 7.75 -5.37 -0.77
C SER A 77 8.04 -5.79 0.68
N TRP A 78 9.12 -6.53 0.93
CA TRP A 78 9.54 -6.86 2.29
C TRP A 78 9.93 -5.61 3.09
N VAL A 79 10.66 -4.69 2.46
CA VAL A 79 11.03 -3.41 3.08
C VAL A 79 9.78 -2.61 3.43
N ASP A 80 8.81 -2.57 2.52
CA ASP A 80 7.55 -1.86 2.75
C ASP A 80 6.76 -2.47 3.91
N VAL A 81 6.71 -3.79 4.03
CA VAL A 81 6.08 -4.46 5.17
C VAL A 81 6.73 -4.02 6.48
N ALA A 82 8.05 -4.00 6.52
CA ALA A 82 8.79 -3.53 7.69
C ALA A 82 8.49 -2.06 8.00
N GLY A 83 8.41 -1.22 6.96
CA GLY A 83 8.07 0.19 7.11
C GLY A 83 6.68 0.41 7.70
N TYR A 84 5.69 -0.31 7.21
CA TYR A 84 4.33 -0.21 7.75
C TYR A 84 4.25 -0.76 9.18
N ALA A 85 4.99 -1.84 9.48
CA ALA A 85 5.08 -2.35 10.84
C ALA A 85 5.63 -1.28 11.79
N ARG A 86 6.69 -0.58 11.36
CA ARG A 86 7.25 0.51 12.15
C ARG A 86 6.27 1.65 12.34
N CYS A 87 5.50 2.00 11.31
CA CYS A 87 4.45 3.02 11.41
C CYS A 87 3.40 2.63 12.46
N GLY A 88 3.03 1.36 12.50
CA GLY A 88 2.10 0.87 13.52
C GLY A 88 2.63 1.06 14.94
N VAL A 89 3.88 0.70 15.15
CA VAL A 89 4.53 0.87 16.46
C VAL A 89 4.66 2.35 16.82
N MET A 90 5.03 3.20 15.87
CA MET A 90 5.12 4.65 16.09
C MET A 90 3.77 5.23 16.51
N LEU A 91 2.69 4.81 15.86
CA LEU A 91 1.35 5.27 16.21
C LEU A 91 0.97 4.85 17.62
N LEU A 92 1.24 3.61 18.00
CA LEU A 92 0.98 3.12 19.33
C LEU A 92 1.84 3.84 20.39
N ASP A 93 3.09 4.11 20.06
CA ASP A 93 4.01 4.85 20.91
C ASP A 93 3.53 6.29 21.15
N ASP A 94 3.11 6.98 20.09
CA ASP A 94 2.56 8.33 20.20
C ASP A 94 1.35 8.38 21.14
N ARG A 95 0.45 7.41 21.01
CA ARG A 95 -0.73 7.31 21.88
C ARG A 95 -0.35 7.04 23.34
N THR A 96 0.66 6.23 23.56
CA THR A 96 1.17 5.91 24.90
C THR A 96 1.88 7.11 25.50
N SER A 97 2.65 7.85 24.68
CA SER A 97 3.35 9.07 25.14
C SER A 97 2.38 10.16 25.58
N VAL A 98 1.22 10.25 24.94
CA VAL A 98 0.18 11.21 25.34
C VAL A 98 -0.51 10.75 26.63
N ALA A 99 -0.81 9.45 26.75
CA ALA A 99 -1.50 8.89 27.89
C ALA A 99 -0.76 9.09 29.23
N PRO A 100 0.57 8.88 29.34
CA PRO A 100 1.27 9.06 30.60
C PRO A 100 1.24 10.48 31.17
N SER A 101 1.11 11.48 30.32
CA SER A 101 1.02 12.87 30.78
C SER A 101 -0.30 13.13 31.52
N ALA A 102 -1.33 12.37 31.22
CA ALA A 102 -2.62 12.44 31.89
C ALA A 102 -2.74 11.41 33.03
N ALA A 103 -1.87 10.41 33.06
CA ALA A 103 -1.88 9.39 34.05
C ALA A 103 -1.10 9.85 35.30
N PRO A 104 -1.62 9.60 36.48
CA PRO A 104 -0.85 9.87 37.67
C PRO A 104 0.39 8.99 37.71
N ALA A 105 1.46 9.55 38.18
CA ALA A 105 2.72 8.84 38.29
C ALA A 105 2.59 7.63 39.22
#